data_ace195f84056bb00f2f774ca782a8c9b
#
_entry.id   ace195f84056bb00f2f774ca782a8c9b
#
_cell.length_a   1.000
_cell.length_b   1.000
_cell.length_c   1.000
_cell.angle_alpha   90.00
_cell.angle_beta   90.00
_cell.angle_gamma   90.00
#
_symmetry.space_group_name_H-M   'P 1'
#
loop_
_entity.id
_entity.type
_entity.pdbx_description
1 polymer ?
#
loop_
_entity_poly.entity_id
_entity_poly.type
_entity_poly.pdbx_seq_one_letter_code
_entity_poly.pdbx_strand_id
1 'polypeptide(L)'
;MHRKGLEEFPYYVGVKNLKDIATKQDRVCVLNILGTESRTVTPISHEFSGGNVAFGTGPGRSGQALETKLGKIPVYNSIKEGMDAGKRFNTAVIYLPPSGVKDGVAEAVKFNPDLKKVIILTEKVSINDSRIIRAICQTNGVDVFGANCLGVADAWNRVRLGGALGGSKPDESLVKGSIALYSNSGNFTTTIAVYLLTKGWGTTTSISSGKDVYIHFAPREFFNAVENDERSRGAVIYVEPGGYYERGLEITKPTVACVVGRWKARLTKACGHAGSLAGSGDDARAKEKWFMEYFGVDDIYTPENPVFSKKGAVVTNIAYIPEALTRVMEENGIGSDFPAKGDLSLKCWISGNAGIAVAPELDVKTVRAVSPYDGQIDTVLKQVGAQYPRQSMKDASGASFMDGATQVTKIHDVS
;
A
#
# COMPACT_ATOMS: atom_id res chain seq x y z
N MET A 1 -0.94 -28.65 -6.57
CA MET A 1 0.15 -29.02 -7.51
C MET A 1 1.18 -27.92 -7.74
N HIS A 2 0.82 -26.61 -7.67
CA HIS A 2 1.79 -25.50 -7.87
C HIS A 2 2.72 -25.18 -6.69
N ARG A 3 2.55 -25.82 -5.54
CA ARG A 3 3.32 -25.53 -4.33
C ARG A 3 4.71 -26.16 -4.30
N LYS A 4 4.89 -27.35 -4.85
CA LYS A 4 6.20 -28.00 -4.82
C LYS A 4 7.30 -27.14 -5.47
N GLY A 5 7.01 -26.55 -6.62
CA GLY A 5 7.99 -25.72 -7.30
C GLY A 5 8.35 -24.40 -6.59
N LEU A 6 7.46 -23.86 -5.75
CA LEU A 6 7.74 -22.64 -4.98
C LEU A 6 8.51 -22.94 -3.69
N GLU A 7 8.29 -24.12 -3.09
CA GLU A 7 9.03 -24.58 -1.91
C GLU A 7 10.46 -25.01 -2.23
N GLU A 8 10.70 -25.43 -3.47
CA GLU A 8 12.02 -25.87 -3.94
C GLU A 8 12.95 -24.71 -4.34
N PHE A 9 12.42 -23.48 -4.48
CA PHE A 9 13.23 -22.29 -4.74
C PHE A 9 13.40 -21.48 -3.45
N PRO A 10 14.57 -21.56 -2.79
CA PRO A 10 14.85 -20.73 -1.65
C PRO A 10 14.91 -19.27 -2.12
N TYR A 11 13.95 -18.45 -1.69
CA TYR A 11 14.02 -17.00 -1.91
C TYR A 11 15.11 -16.40 -1.04
N TYR A 12 15.91 -15.54 -1.62
CA TYR A 12 16.68 -14.60 -0.82
C TYR A 12 15.71 -13.64 -0.17
N VAL A 13 15.74 -13.57 1.13
CA VAL A 13 15.10 -12.55 1.94
C VAL A 13 16.14 -12.04 2.92
N GLY A 14 16.69 -10.86 2.62
CA GLY A 14 17.68 -10.19 3.48
C GLY A 14 17.01 -9.60 4.72
N VAL A 15 15.77 -9.15 4.55
CA VAL A 15 14.96 -8.58 5.64
C VAL A 15 14.46 -9.70 6.56
N LYS A 16 15.06 -9.77 7.73
CA LYS A 16 14.66 -10.72 8.80
C LYS A 16 13.82 -10.07 9.89
N ASN A 17 13.78 -8.74 9.93
CA ASN A 17 13.07 -7.96 10.93
C ASN A 17 12.48 -6.72 10.25
N LEU A 18 11.23 -6.34 10.59
CA LEU A 18 10.58 -5.18 9.98
C LEU A 18 11.34 -3.87 10.21
N LYS A 19 12.04 -3.72 11.34
CA LYS A 19 12.84 -2.52 11.65
C LYS A 19 13.94 -2.24 10.63
N ASP A 20 14.35 -3.26 9.84
CA ASP A 20 15.44 -3.16 8.88
C ASP A 20 14.97 -2.81 7.46
N ILE A 21 13.63 -2.75 7.23
CA ILE A 21 13.06 -2.45 5.92
C ILE A 21 13.29 -1.00 5.51
N ALA A 22 12.99 -0.05 6.39
CA ALA A 22 13.15 1.38 6.13
C ALA A 22 13.87 2.04 7.30
N THR A 23 15.11 2.41 7.09
CA THR A 23 16.03 2.86 8.14
C THR A 23 16.65 4.22 7.83
N LYS A 24 17.20 4.88 8.83
CA LYS A 24 17.96 6.14 8.67
C LYS A 24 19.25 5.99 7.85
N GLN A 25 19.72 4.76 7.66
CA GLN A 25 20.89 4.43 6.83
C GLN A 25 20.54 4.32 5.35
N ASP A 26 19.24 4.28 5.01
CA ASP A 26 18.83 4.22 3.61
C ASP A 26 19.21 5.50 2.86
N ARG A 27 19.94 5.31 1.77
CA ARG A 27 20.30 6.34 0.79
C ARG A 27 19.68 5.94 -0.54
N VAL A 28 18.86 6.81 -1.08
CA VAL A 28 17.96 6.50 -2.17
C VAL A 28 18.46 7.10 -3.49
N CYS A 29 18.46 6.29 -4.55
CA CYS A 29 18.48 6.74 -5.93
C CYS A 29 17.07 6.57 -6.52
N VAL A 30 16.52 7.63 -7.12
CA VAL A 30 15.18 7.59 -7.76
C VAL A 30 15.34 7.58 -9.27
N LEU A 31 14.95 6.49 -9.92
CA LEU A 31 14.97 6.38 -11.38
C LEU A 31 13.74 7.04 -11.98
N ASN A 32 13.96 7.94 -12.95
CA ASN A 32 12.95 8.83 -13.54
C ASN A 32 12.39 9.84 -12.50
N ILE A 33 13.29 10.49 -11.76
CA ILE A 33 12.92 11.41 -10.66
C ILE A 33 12.08 12.61 -11.09
N LEU A 34 12.22 13.04 -12.36
CA LEU A 34 11.48 14.18 -12.95
C LEU A 34 10.19 13.76 -13.66
N GLY A 35 9.78 12.49 -13.55
CA GLY A 35 8.48 12.02 -14.02
C GLY A 35 7.33 12.70 -13.26
N THR A 36 6.12 12.68 -13.82
CA THR A 36 4.97 13.42 -13.27
C THR A 36 4.69 13.04 -11.81
N GLU A 37 4.66 11.77 -11.49
CA GLU A 37 4.41 11.29 -10.13
C GLU A 37 5.63 11.47 -9.24
N SER A 38 6.79 10.98 -9.68
CA SER A 38 8.02 10.97 -8.88
C SER A 38 8.45 12.37 -8.44
N ARG A 39 8.34 13.38 -9.33
CA ARG A 39 8.69 14.76 -9.00
C ARG A 39 7.79 15.40 -7.93
N THR A 40 6.57 14.89 -7.76
CA THR A 40 5.61 15.36 -6.77
C THR A 40 5.80 14.64 -5.43
N VAL A 41 6.06 13.34 -5.48
CA VAL A 41 6.11 12.48 -4.29
C VAL A 41 7.49 12.47 -3.63
N THR A 42 8.56 12.51 -4.42
CA THR A 42 9.94 12.41 -3.92
C THR A 42 10.30 13.50 -2.90
N PRO A 43 9.95 14.79 -3.09
CA PRO A 43 10.23 15.83 -2.10
C PRO A 43 9.63 15.50 -0.73
N ILE A 44 8.37 15.06 -0.71
CA ILE A 44 7.66 14.71 0.54
C ILE A 44 8.34 13.51 1.23
N SER A 45 8.73 12.49 0.46
CA SER A 45 9.45 11.33 1.01
C SER A 45 10.82 11.70 1.56
N HIS A 46 11.56 12.55 0.83
CA HIS A 46 12.86 13.06 1.22
C HIS A 46 12.79 13.88 2.52
N GLU A 47 11.83 14.81 2.60
CA GLU A 47 11.62 15.67 3.75
C GLU A 47 11.19 14.86 4.99
N PHE A 48 10.21 13.97 4.86
CA PHE A 48 9.76 13.10 5.95
C PHE A 48 10.91 12.22 6.48
N SER A 49 11.78 11.75 5.59
CA SER A 49 12.89 10.88 5.96
C SER A 49 14.13 11.63 6.46
N GLY A 50 14.11 12.95 6.45
CA GLY A 50 15.24 13.79 6.90
C GLY A 50 16.38 13.85 5.89
N GLY A 51 16.09 13.75 4.58
CA GLY A 51 17.09 13.97 3.53
C GLY A 51 17.75 12.68 3.03
N ASN A 52 16.97 11.62 2.79
CA ASN A 52 17.53 10.31 2.40
C ASN A 52 17.77 10.14 0.89
N VAL A 53 17.23 10.97 0.00
CA VAL A 53 17.44 10.86 -1.45
C VAL A 53 18.78 11.49 -1.83
N ALA A 54 19.70 10.68 -2.31
CA ALA A 54 21.06 11.10 -2.68
C ALA A 54 21.11 11.74 -4.06
N PHE A 55 20.37 11.19 -5.02
CA PHE A 55 20.24 11.70 -6.39
C PHE A 55 19.08 11.02 -7.13
N GLY A 56 18.77 11.51 -8.31
CA GLY A 56 17.86 10.85 -9.22
C GLY A 56 18.43 10.71 -10.62
N THR A 57 17.79 9.90 -11.45
CA THR A 57 18.15 9.75 -12.85
C THR A 57 17.03 10.17 -13.79
N GLY A 58 17.42 10.62 -14.98
CA GLY A 58 16.53 10.92 -16.09
C GLY A 58 17.35 11.13 -17.36
N PRO A 59 17.21 10.29 -18.39
CA PRO A 59 17.94 10.43 -19.64
C PRO A 59 17.78 11.83 -20.25
N GLY A 60 18.88 12.49 -20.62
CA GLY A 60 18.88 13.87 -21.14
C GLY A 60 18.61 14.95 -20.08
N ARG A 61 18.66 14.63 -18.79
CA ARG A 61 18.34 15.55 -17.69
C ARG A 61 19.52 15.86 -16.76
N SER A 62 20.72 15.41 -17.09
CA SER A 62 21.93 15.69 -16.27
C SER A 62 22.12 17.21 -16.08
N GLY A 63 22.52 17.57 -14.87
CA GLY A 63 22.66 18.98 -14.45
C GLY A 63 21.37 19.65 -13.97
N GLN A 64 20.20 19.02 -14.15
CA GLN A 64 18.96 19.44 -13.50
C GLN A 64 18.93 19.04 -12.02
N ALA A 65 17.99 19.59 -11.27
CA ALA A 65 17.75 19.21 -9.89
C ALA A 65 16.27 19.23 -9.56
N LEU A 66 15.87 18.43 -8.58
CA LEU A 66 14.55 18.46 -7.97
C LEU A 66 14.62 19.29 -6.68
N GLU A 67 13.83 20.36 -6.62
CA GLU A 67 13.76 21.23 -5.45
C GLU A 67 13.00 20.56 -4.30
N THR A 68 13.51 20.71 -3.06
CA THR A 68 12.87 20.28 -1.83
C THR A 68 13.10 21.33 -0.74
N LYS A 69 12.38 21.24 0.38
CA LYS A 69 12.63 22.11 1.55
C LYS A 69 13.99 21.86 2.20
N LEU A 70 14.62 20.71 1.95
CA LEU A 70 15.93 20.36 2.49
C LEU A 70 17.08 20.64 1.51
N GLY A 71 16.78 21.30 0.38
CA GLY A 71 17.73 21.60 -0.67
C GLY A 71 17.44 20.86 -1.97
N LYS A 72 18.44 20.89 -2.88
CA LYS A 72 18.30 20.34 -4.23
C LYS A 72 18.79 18.89 -4.30
N ILE A 73 17.99 18.03 -4.91
CA ILE A 73 18.39 16.67 -5.26
C ILE A 73 18.94 16.71 -6.70
N PRO A 74 20.23 16.40 -6.93
CA PRO A 74 20.82 16.41 -8.25
C PRO A 74 20.27 15.29 -9.14
N VAL A 75 20.20 15.56 -10.45
CA VAL A 75 19.74 14.61 -11.46
C VAL A 75 20.87 14.33 -12.44
N TYR A 76 21.08 13.06 -12.77
CA TYR A 76 22.04 12.54 -13.71
C TYR A 76 21.34 11.78 -14.85
N ASN A 77 22.03 11.55 -15.98
CA ASN A 77 21.44 10.77 -17.05
C ASN A 77 21.26 9.29 -16.72
N SER A 78 22.14 8.75 -15.87
CA SER A 78 22.18 7.34 -15.51
C SER A 78 22.68 7.14 -14.08
N ILE A 79 22.49 5.92 -13.56
CA ILE A 79 23.08 5.53 -12.26
C ILE A 79 24.60 5.62 -12.31
N LYS A 80 25.21 5.13 -13.42
CA LYS A 80 26.64 5.17 -13.58
C LYS A 80 27.19 6.60 -13.45
N GLU A 81 26.59 7.57 -14.15
CA GLU A 81 27.03 8.98 -14.09
C GLU A 81 26.93 9.54 -12.65
N GLY A 82 25.84 9.25 -11.93
CA GLY A 82 25.70 9.66 -10.54
C GLY A 82 26.77 9.04 -9.61
N MET A 83 27.07 7.77 -9.82
CA MET A 83 28.13 7.06 -9.07
C MET A 83 29.52 7.61 -9.38
N ASP A 84 29.81 7.89 -10.66
CA ASP A 84 31.07 8.52 -11.11
C ASP A 84 31.24 9.94 -10.52
N ALA A 85 30.12 10.66 -10.31
CA ALA A 85 30.09 11.94 -9.62
C ALA A 85 30.19 11.82 -8.07
N GLY A 86 30.52 10.64 -7.54
CA GLY A 86 30.75 10.41 -6.13
C GLY A 86 29.48 10.19 -5.29
N LYS A 87 28.29 10.10 -5.91
CA LYS A 87 27.06 9.78 -5.17
C LYS A 87 27.03 8.32 -4.77
N ARG A 88 26.43 8.04 -3.62
CA ARG A 88 26.27 6.67 -3.10
C ARG A 88 24.84 6.44 -2.66
N PHE A 89 24.32 5.22 -2.88
CA PHE A 89 22.99 4.80 -2.47
C PHE A 89 22.99 3.31 -2.14
N ASN A 90 21.98 2.83 -1.44
CA ASN A 90 21.75 1.43 -1.13
C ASN A 90 20.31 0.99 -1.39
N THR A 91 19.47 1.92 -1.82
CA THR A 91 18.07 1.70 -2.13
C THR A 91 17.73 2.37 -3.46
N ALA A 92 17.21 1.61 -4.43
CA ALA A 92 16.72 2.13 -5.70
C ALA A 92 15.18 2.20 -5.71
N VAL A 93 14.63 3.33 -6.14
CA VAL A 93 13.18 3.54 -6.29
C VAL A 93 12.89 3.74 -7.76
N ILE A 94 12.01 2.89 -8.32
CA ILE A 94 11.81 2.76 -9.77
C ILE A 94 10.47 3.36 -10.20
N TYR A 95 10.53 4.42 -11.01
CA TYR A 95 9.39 5.05 -11.69
C TYR A 95 9.51 4.99 -13.22
N LEU A 96 10.30 4.07 -13.72
CA LEU A 96 10.47 3.88 -15.17
C LEU A 96 9.19 3.31 -15.80
N PRO A 97 8.96 3.54 -17.10
CA PRO A 97 7.91 2.81 -17.83
C PRO A 97 8.07 1.29 -17.69
N PRO A 98 7.00 0.49 -17.80
CA PRO A 98 7.05 -0.98 -17.56
C PRO A 98 8.17 -1.69 -18.33
N SER A 99 8.39 -1.33 -19.59
CA SER A 99 9.44 -1.90 -20.45
C SER A 99 10.87 -1.56 -20.02
N GLY A 100 11.06 -0.51 -19.22
CA GLY A 100 12.38 -0.07 -18.75
C GLY A 100 12.74 -0.56 -17.35
N VAL A 101 11.79 -1.16 -16.61
CA VAL A 101 11.99 -1.53 -15.20
C VAL A 101 13.09 -2.55 -15.03
N LYS A 102 13.06 -3.62 -15.80
CA LYS A 102 14.08 -4.68 -15.76
C LYS A 102 15.49 -4.13 -16.00
N ASP A 103 15.64 -3.30 -17.02
CA ASP A 103 16.94 -2.75 -17.39
C ASP A 103 17.43 -1.74 -16.34
N GLY A 104 16.52 -0.94 -15.75
CA GLY A 104 16.85 -0.05 -14.64
C GLY A 104 17.28 -0.78 -13.38
N VAL A 105 16.65 -1.92 -13.05
CA VAL A 105 17.09 -2.77 -11.94
C VAL A 105 18.45 -3.41 -12.24
N ALA A 106 18.65 -3.93 -13.45
CA ALA A 106 19.92 -4.50 -13.88
C ALA A 106 21.05 -3.47 -13.83
N GLU A 107 20.80 -2.22 -14.24
CA GLU A 107 21.75 -1.11 -14.12
C GLU A 107 22.10 -0.84 -12.66
N ALA A 108 21.09 -0.77 -11.78
CA ALA A 108 21.30 -0.50 -10.36
C ALA A 108 22.18 -1.57 -9.70
N VAL A 109 21.92 -2.84 -9.97
CA VAL A 109 22.73 -3.96 -9.46
C VAL A 109 24.13 -3.94 -10.05
N LYS A 110 24.27 -3.69 -11.37
CA LYS A 110 25.55 -3.72 -12.08
C LYS A 110 26.53 -2.67 -11.56
N PHE A 111 26.05 -1.45 -11.32
CA PHE A 111 26.94 -0.33 -10.96
C PHE A 111 27.01 -0.06 -9.47
N ASN A 112 26.16 -0.69 -8.66
CA ASN A 112 26.18 -0.48 -7.21
C ASN A 112 26.26 -1.80 -6.42
N PRO A 113 27.46 -2.25 -6.02
CA PRO A 113 27.62 -3.44 -5.19
C PRO A 113 27.03 -3.29 -3.77
N ASP A 114 26.78 -2.07 -3.31
CA ASP A 114 26.20 -1.77 -1.99
C ASP A 114 24.66 -1.74 -2.02
N LEU A 115 24.05 -2.03 -3.17
CA LEU A 115 22.60 -2.06 -3.31
C LEU A 115 22.00 -3.15 -2.43
N LYS A 116 21.03 -2.77 -1.59
CA LYS A 116 20.33 -3.70 -0.68
C LYS A 116 18.85 -3.87 -1.03
N LYS A 117 18.24 -2.83 -1.57
CA LYS A 117 16.79 -2.82 -1.81
C LYS A 117 16.43 -2.15 -3.12
N VAL A 118 15.39 -2.70 -3.77
CA VAL A 118 14.73 -2.12 -4.94
C VAL A 118 13.25 -2.01 -4.65
N ILE A 119 12.65 -0.84 -4.92
CA ILE A 119 11.22 -0.59 -4.73
C ILE A 119 10.64 -0.17 -6.08
N ILE A 120 9.72 -0.99 -6.61
CA ILE A 120 9.17 -0.83 -7.95
C ILE A 120 7.75 -0.27 -7.85
N LEU A 121 7.58 1.02 -8.15
CA LEU A 121 6.28 1.70 -8.14
C LEU A 121 5.50 1.39 -9.42
N THR A 122 6.21 1.18 -10.50
CA THR A 122 5.67 0.92 -11.82
C THR A 122 4.70 -0.25 -11.83
N GLU A 123 3.53 -0.03 -12.39
CA GLU A 123 2.52 -1.08 -12.62
C GLU A 123 2.67 -1.75 -13.99
N LYS A 124 2.06 -2.93 -14.16
CA LYS A 124 2.06 -3.70 -15.43
C LYS A 124 3.44 -4.18 -15.88
N VAL A 125 4.33 -4.44 -14.94
CA VAL A 125 5.58 -5.13 -15.25
C VAL A 125 5.25 -6.57 -15.65
N SER A 126 5.81 -7.03 -16.78
CA SER A 126 5.52 -8.38 -17.27
C SER A 126 5.97 -9.46 -16.27
N ILE A 127 5.29 -10.61 -16.26
CA ILE A 127 5.69 -11.76 -15.44
C ILE A 127 7.12 -12.19 -15.77
N ASN A 128 7.47 -12.17 -17.04
CA ASN A 128 8.82 -12.55 -17.46
C ASN A 128 9.88 -11.60 -16.93
N ASP A 129 9.65 -10.28 -17.06
CA ASP A 129 10.58 -9.28 -16.52
C ASP A 129 10.64 -9.33 -15.00
N SER A 130 9.52 -9.53 -14.31
CA SER A 130 9.48 -9.70 -12.86
C SER A 130 10.29 -10.91 -12.39
N ARG A 131 10.22 -12.03 -13.11
CA ARG A 131 11.04 -13.22 -12.81
C ARG A 131 12.53 -12.97 -13.03
N ILE A 132 12.89 -12.25 -14.09
CA ILE A 132 14.28 -11.85 -14.36
C ILE A 132 14.78 -10.90 -13.28
N ILE A 133 14.00 -9.89 -12.91
CA ILE A 133 14.30 -8.96 -11.81
C ILE A 133 14.54 -9.74 -10.51
N ARG A 134 13.64 -10.69 -10.20
CA ARG A 134 13.80 -11.53 -9.01
C ARG A 134 15.11 -12.32 -9.04
N ALA A 135 15.44 -12.94 -10.17
CA ALA A 135 16.66 -13.71 -10.32
C ALA A 135 17.93 -12.83 -10.16
N ILE A 136 17.97 -11.67 -10.82
CA ILE A 136 19.08 -10.72 -10.71
C ILE A 136 19.27 -10.28 -9.25
N CYS A 137 18.20 -9.84 -8.60
CA CYS A 137 18.25 -9.33 -7.23
C CYS A 137 18.61 -10.43 -6.22
N GLN A 138 18.03 -11.61 -6.36
CA GLN A 138 18.32 -12.76 -5.49
C GLN A 138 19.78 -13.19 -5.57
N THR A 139 20.36 -13.25 -6.77
CA THR A 139 21.76 -13.63 -6.97
C THR A 139 22.72 -12.61 -6.36
N ASN A 140 22.30 -11.35 -6.26
CA ASN A 140 23.14 -10.26 -5.73
C ASN A 140 22.77 -9.85 -4.29
N GLY A 141 21.93 -10.60 -3.61
CA GLY A 141 21.55 -10.30 -2.22
C GLY A 141 20.74 -9.01 -2.07
N VAL A 142 19.85 -8.70 -3.02
CA VAL A 142 19.02 -7.50 -3.05
C VAL A 142 17.55 -7.85 -2.83
N ASP A 143 16.91 -7.22 -1.86
CA ASP A 143 15.47 -7.35 -1.61
C ASP A 143 14.66 -6.50 -2.59
N VAL A 144 13.50 -7.01 -3.02
CA VAL A 144 12.61 -6.34 -3.97
C VAL A 144 11.22 -6.17 -3.38
N PHE A 145 10.67 -4.95 -3.49
CA PHE A 145 9.30 -4.60 -3.10
C PHE A 145 8.51 -4.11 -4.33
N GLY A 146 7.27 -4.51 -4.44
CA GLY A 146 6.40 -4.21 -5.60
C GLY A 146 6.34 -5.43 -6.54
N ALA A 147 6.04 -5.27 -7.81
CA ALA A 147 5.66 -4.07 -8.55
C ALA A 147 4.26 -3.54 -8.21
N ASN A 148 3.91 -2.37 -8.80
CA ASN A 148 2.62 -1.71 -8.57
C ASN A 148 2.36 -1.42 -7.09
N CYS A 149 3.33 -0.83 -6.39
CA CYS A 149 3.26 -0.52 -4.97
C CYS A 149 3.36 0.99 -4.72
N LEU A 150 3.04 1.45 -3.51
CA LEU A 150 3.36 2.80 -3.04
C LEU A 150 4.59 2.84 -2.12
N GLY A 151 5.35 1.76 -2.06
CA GLY A 151 6.56 1.67 -1.28
C GLY A 151 6.37 1.15 0.13
N VAL A 152 7.32 1.46 0.98
CA VAL A 152 7.38 1.04 2.38
C VAL A 152 7.68 2.24 3.29
N ALA A 153 7.19 2.20 4.51
CA ALA A 153 7.45 3.23 5.51
C ALA A 153 7.61 2.64 6.90
N ASP A 154 8.50 3.21 7.67
CA ASP A 154 8.66 2.89 9.09
C ASP A 154 8.38 4.14 9.94
N ALA A 155 7.33 4.07 10.75
CA ALA A 155 6.89 5.20 11.57
C ALA A 155 7.84 5.48 12.74
N TRP A 156 8.55 4.47 13.24
CA TRP A 156 9.52 4.62 14.32
C TRP A 156 10.80 5.30 13.83
N ASN A 157 11.28 4.90 12.67
CA ASN A 157 12.46 5.48 12.04
C ASN A 157 12.14 6.82 11.36
N ARG A 158 10.86 7.12 11.10
CA ARG A 158 10.41 8.22 10.24
C ARG A 158 11.13 8.16 8.90
N VAL A 159 10.98 7.04 8.21
CA VAL A 159 11.55 6.82 6.88
C VAL A 159 10.46 6.30 5.95
N ARG A 160 10.38 6.91 4.78
CA ARG A 160 9.51 6.51 3.67
C ARG A 160 10.35 6.28 2.43
N LEU A 161 10.26 5.07 1.90
CA LEU A 161 10.97 4.65 0.70
C LEU A 161 9.96 4.35 -0.39
N GLY A 162 10.06 5.04 -1.51
CA GLY A 162 9.19 4.83 -2.67
C GLY A 162 8.17 5.93 -2.86
N GLY A 163 6.92 5.54 -3.05
CA GLY A 163 5.84 6.38 -3.52
C GLY A 163 5.09 7.17 -2.44
N ALA A 164 3.79 7.36 -2.67
CA ALA A 164 2.93 8.23 -1.88
C ALA A 164 2.37 7.59 -0.60
N LEU A 165 3.00 6.54 -0.06
CA LEU A 165 2.55 5.90 1.18
C LEU A 165 2.50 6.92 2.32
N GLY A 166 1.36 7.03 2.99
CA GLY A 166 1.12 8.09 3.98
C GLY A 166 0.63 9.42 3.38
N GLY A 167 0.42 9.48 2.06
CA GLY A 167 -0.12 10.66 1.38
C GLY A 167 0.82 11.86 1.35
N SER A 168 0.24 13.05 1.22
CA SER A 168 0.94 14.34 1.21
C SER A 168 1.39 14.81 2.60
N LYS A 169 0.80 14.23 3.66
CA LYS A 169 1.09 14.54 5.06
C LYS A 169 1.40 13.25 5.84
N PRO A 170 2.54 12.63 5.58
CA PRO A 170 2.88 11.33 6.18
C PRO A 170 2.94 11.37 7.72
N ASP A 171 3.23 12.51 8.32
CA ASP A 171 3.21 12.67 9.79
C ASP A 171 1.82 12.51 10.42
N GLU A 172 0.75 12.76 9.66
CA GLU A 172 -0.63 12.60 10.13
C GLU A 172 -1.11 11.14 10.04
N SER A 173 -0.54 10.33 9.15
CA SER A 173 -0.97 8.96 8.88
C SER A 173 0.00 7.90 9.39
N LEU A 174 1.31 8.14 9.29
CA LEU A 174 2.35 7.22 9.72
C LEU A 174 2.76 7.53 11.16
N VAL A 175 1.83 7.33 12.10
CA VAL A 175 2.05 7.59 13.52
C VAL A 175 2.67 6.37 14.17
N LYS A 176 3.73 6.61 14.95
CA LYS A 176 4.43 5.56 15.69
C LYS A 176 3.49 4.81 16.64
N GLY A 177 3.48 3.49 16.53
CA GLY A 177 2.71 2.61 17.36
C GLY A 177 3.19 1.16 17.27
N SER A 178 2.31 0.20 17.49
CA SER A 178 2.67 -1.21 17.65
C SER A 178 2.08 -2.15 16.58
N ILE A 179 1.48 -1.63 15.53
CA ILE A 179 0.82 -2.44 14.51
C ILE A 179 1.66 -2.51 13.23
N ALA A 180 2.02 -3.71 12.82
CA ALA A 180 2.61 -3.96 11.51
C ALA A 180 1.51 -3.99 10.44
N LEU A 181 1.71 -3.32 9.31
CA LEU A 181 0.71 -3.21 8.25
C LEU A 181 1.26 -3.70 6.91
N TYR A 182 0.57 -4.67 6.32
CA TYR A 182 0.81 -5.16 4.97
C TYR A 182 -0.44 -4.99 4.11
N SER A 183 -0.29 -4.49 2.91
CA SER A 183 -1.43 -4.31 2.00
C SER A 183 -1.06 -4.51 0.54
N ASN A 184 -1.91 -5.21 -0.21
CA ASN A 184 -1.81 -5.28 -1.67
C ASN A 184 -2.12 -3.92 -2.35
N SER A 185 -2.84 -3.03 -1.67
CA SER A 185 -3.22 -1.72 -2.20
C SER A 185 -2.46 -0.60 -1.50
N GLY A 186 -1.77 0.24 -2.28
CA GLY A 186 -1.06 1.39 -1.74
C GLY A 186 -1.97 2.41 -1.07
N ASN A 187 -3.08 2.74 -1.72
CA ASN A 187 -4.04 3.70 -1.17
C ASN A 187 -4.67 3.17 0.12
N PHE A 188 -5.07 1.90 0.15
CA PHE A 188 -5.64 1.31 1.36
C PHE A 188 -4.60 1.12 2.47
N THR A 189 -3.31 0.96 2.17
CA THR A 189 -2.27 1.01 3.20
C THR A 189 -2.35 2.33 3.98
N THR A 190 -2.40 3.46 3.28
CA THR A 190 -2.53 4.78 3.90
C THR A 190 -3.87 4.93 4.65
N THR A 191 -4.98 4.53 4.02
CA THR A 191 -6.32 4.64 4.63
C THR A 191 -6.43 3.80 5.88
N ILE A 192 -5.93 2.58 5.88
CA ILE A 192 -5.92 1.69 7.05
C ILE A 192 -5.07 2.31 8.17
N ALA A 193 -3.87 2.83 7.86
CA ALA A 193 -3.04 3.50 8.85
C ALA A 193 -3.77 4.66 9.54
N VAL A 194 -4.51 5.49 8.78
CA VAL A 194 -5.34 6.56 9.34
C VAL A 194 -6.52 6.00 10.15
N TYR A 195 -7.16 4.95 9.67
CA TYR A 195 -8.30 4.35 10.37
C TYR A 195 -7.89 3.74 11.72
N LEU A 196 -6.71 3.16 11.81
CA LEU A 196 -6.17 2.62 13.06
C LEU A 196 -6.08 3.69 14.17
N LEU A 197 -5.80 4.95 13.81
CA LEU A 197 -5.73 6.07 14.77
C LEU A 197 -7.06 6.29 15.50
N THR A 198 -8.18 5.94 14.89
CA THR A 198 -9.53 6.12 15.49
C THR A 198 -9.78 5.22 16.70
N LYS A 199 -8.92 4.22 16.89
CA LYS A 199 -8.93 3.35 18.08
C LYS A 199 -7.60 3.42 18.86
N GLY A 200 -6.78 4.42 18.55
CA GLY A 200 -5.52 4.65 19.28
C GLY A 200 -4.38 3.71 18.89
N TRP A 201 -4.43 3.13 17.68
CA TRP A 201 -3.37 2.28 17.17
C TRP A 201 -2.50 3.05 16.16
N GLY A 202 -1.18 3.02 16.36
CA GLY A 202 -0.22 3.48 15.38
C GLY A 202 0.48 2.31 14.69
N THR A 203 1.37 2.64 13.74
CA THR A 203 2.09 1.62 12.98
C THR A 203 3.55 1.50 13.37
N THR A 204 4.11 0.31 13.20
CA THR A 204 5.56 0.08 13.17
C THR A 204 6.05 0.31 11.75
N THR A 205 5.91 -0.70 10.91
CA THR A 205 6.26 -0.67 9.50
C THR A 205 5.01 -0.89 8.65
N SER A 206 4.82 -0.08 7.64
CA SER A 206 3.73 -0.19 6.67
C SER A 206 4.30 -0.57 5.32
N ILE A 207 3.79 -1.64 4.72
CA ILE A 207 4.24 -2.19 3.45
C ILE A 207 3.10 -2.19 2.45
N SER A 208 3.26 -1.44 1.38
CA SER A 208 2.46 -1.60 0.18
C SER A 208 3.16 -2.61 -0.72
N SER A 209 2.68 -3.84 -0.77
CA SER A 209 3.31 -4.89 -1.58
C SER A 209 3.03 -4.75 -3.07
N GLY A 210 1.99 -3.99 -3.41
CA GLY A 210 1.43 -3.96 -4.75
C GLY A 210 0.56 -5.19 -5.07
N LYS A 211 -0.12 -5.14 -6.20
CA LYS A 211 -0.94 -6.23 -6.73
C LYS A 211 -0.77 -6.35 -8.24
N ASP A 212 0.45 -6.37 -8.68
CA ASP A 212 0.76 -6.83 -10.03
C ASP A 212 0.69 -8.37 -10.09
N VAL A 213 0.82 -8.93 -11.27
CA VAL A 213 0.70 -10.40 -11.46
C VAL A 213 1.78 -11.16 -10.69
N TYR A 214 2.91 -10.51 -10.44
CA TYR A 214 4.01 -11.05 -9.65
C TYR A 214 4.30 -10.13 -8.46
N ILE A 215 4.17 -10.66 -7.24
CA ILE A 215 4.49 -9.96 -5.99
C ILE A 215 5.85 -10.42 -5.49
N HIS A 216 6.78 -9.46 -5.30
CA HIS A 216 8.14 -9.78 -4.88
C HIS A 216 8.27 -9.96 -3.35
N PHE A 217 7.61 -9.10 -2.58
CA PHE A 217 7.58 -9.21 -1.11
C PHE A 217 6.17 -9.62 -0.70
N ALA A 218 5.99 -10.92 -0.44
CA ALA A 218 4.70 -11.53 -0.20
C ALA A 218 4.36 -11.62 1.31
N PRO A 219 3.13 -12.01 1.68
CA PRO A 219 2.74 -12.18 3.08
C PRO A 219 3.68 -13.06 3.90
N ARG A 220 4.28 -14.07 3.29
CA ARG A 220 5.22 -14.96 3.98
C ARG A 220 6.46 -14.22 4.48
N GLU A 221 7.07 -13.40 3.62
CA GLU A 221 8.22 -12.58 3.99
C GLU A 221 7.85 -11.57 5.06
N PHE A 222 6.66 -10.98 4.94
CA PHE A 222 6.14 -10.05 5.95
C PHE A 222 6.00 -10.69 7.32
N PHE A 223 5.32 -11.83 7.44
CA PHE A 223 5.10 -12.48 8.73
C PHE A 223 6.39 -13.02 9.35
N ASN A 224 7.33 -13.53 8.54
CA ASN A 224 8.66 -13.88 9.03
C ASN A 224 9.40 -12.67 9.64
N ALA A 225 9.24 -11.48 9.06
CA ALA A 225 9.86 -10.27 9.59
C ALA A 225 9.11 -9.69 10.79
N VAL A 226 7.76 -9.83 10.84
CA VAL A 226 6.92 -9.45 12.00
C VAL A 226 7.29 -10.24 13.23
N GLU A 227 7.54 -11.54 13.08
CA GLU A 227 7.91 -12.44 14.19
C GLU A 227 9.11 -11.90 14.97
N ASN A 228 10.11 -11.40 14.26
CA ASN A 228 11.35 -10.90 14.83
C ASN A 228 11.29 -9.41 15.23
N ASP A 229 10.18 -8.71 14.97
CA ASP A 229 10.06 -7.29 15.33
C ASP A 229 9.35 -7.13 16.69
N GLU A 230 10.14 -6.90 17.73
CA GLU A 230 9.63 -6.69 19.11
C GLU A 230 8.73 -5.44 19.23
N ARG A 231 8.84 -4.48 18.31
CA ARG A 231 8.00 -3.28 18.29
C ARG A 231 6.57 -3.60 17.87
N SER A 232 6.40 -4.65 17.03
CA SER A 232 5.10 -5.06 16.50
C SER A 232 4.41 -6.02 17.49
N ARG A 233 3.32 -5.56 18.10
CA ARG A 233 2.50 -6.37 19.01
C ARG A 233 1.33 -7.04 18.31
N GLY A 234 0.94 -6.55 17.15
CA GLY A 234 -0.09 -7.09 16.29
C GLY A 234 0.13 -6.73 14.84
N ALA A 235 -0.67 -7.30 13.95
CA ALA A 235 -0.58 -7.04 12.52
C ALA A 235 -1.95 -6.83 11.86
N VAL A 236 -1.95 -6.12 10.76
CA VAL A 236 -3.07 -6.01 9.83
C VAL A 236 -2.59 -6.41 8.45
N ILE A 237 -3.31 -7.31 7.81
CA ILE A 237 -3.07 -7.68 6.42
C ILE A 237 -4.30 -7.39 5.57
N TYR A 238 -4.10 -6.64 4.47
CA TYR A 238 -5.12 -6.39 3.46
C TYR A 238 -4.77 -7.15 2.20
N VAL A 239 -5.62 -8.07 1.79
CA VAL A 239 -5.39 -8.95 0.65
C VAL A 239 -6.56 -8.95 -0.32
N GLU A 240 -6.19 -9.11 -1.59
CA GLU A 240 -7.11 -9.18 -2.73
C GLU A 240 -7.05 -10.57 -3.38
N PRO A 241 -8.04 -10.93 -4.23
CA PRO A 241 -8.01 -12.17 -5.00
C PRO A 241 -6.73 -12.36 -5.79
N GLY A 242 -6.44 -13.58 -6.17
CA GLY A 242 -5.30 -13.96 -7.01
C GLY A 242 -4.04 -14.26 -6.22
N GLY A 243 -3.39 -15.37 -6.61
CA GLY A 243 -2.21 -15.92 -5.96
C GLY A 243 -2.51 -16.68 -4.66
N TYR A 244 -1.60 -17.54 -4.29
CA TYR A 244 -1.70 -18.39 -3.10
C TYR A 244 -0.70 -17.97 -2.02
N TYR A 245 -0.38 -16.71 -1.97
CA TYR A 245 0.68 -16.14 -1.12
C TYR A 245 0.43 -16.32 0.38
N GLU A 246 -0.82 -16.47 0.80
CA GLU A 246 -1.22 -16.63 2.20
C GLU A 246 -1.10 -18.08 2.70
N ARG A 247 -1.02 -19.05 1.81
CA ARG A 247 -1.00 -20.46 2.18
C ARG A 247 0.34 -20.87 2.79
N GLY A 248 0.29 -21.56 3.93
CA GLY A 248 1.47 -22.02 4.67
C GLY A 248 2.15 -20.92 5.45
N LEU A 249 1.42 -19.84 5.81
CA LEU A 249 1.89 -18.84 6.76
C LEU A 249 1.86 -19.40 8.18
N GLU A 250 2.84 -18.96 8.96
CA GLU A 250 2.81 -19.02 10.42
C GLU A 250 2.63 -17.60 10.95
N ILE A 251 1.49 -17.34 11.58
CA ILE A 251 1.13 -16.03 12.13
C ILE A 251 1.12 -16.19 13.66
N THR A 252 2.11 -15.64 14.32
CA THR A 252 2.30 -15.79 15.76
C THR A 252 1.73 -14.63 16.56
N LYS A 253 1.57 -13.46 15.91
CA LYS A 253 1.03 -12.26 16.57
C LYS A 253 -0.46 -12.09 16.24
N PRO A 254 -1.24 -11.49 17.16
CA PRO A 254 -2.64 -11.15 16.89
C PRO A 254 -2.80 -10.41 15.59
N THR A 255 -3.68 -10.87 14.70
CA THR A 255 -3.74 -10.35 13.33
C THR A 255 -5.18 -10.16 12.86
N VAL A 256 -5.46 -9.03 12.22
CA VAL A 256 -6.70 -8.84 11.45
C VAL A 256 -6.42 -8.98 9.97
N ALA A 257 -7.12 -9.90 9.33
CA ALA A 257 -7.09 -10.10 7.88
C ALA A 257 -8.29 -9.42 7.23
N CYS A 258 -8.03 -8.40 6.43
CA CYS A 258 -9.05 -7.77 5.60
C CYS A 258 -8.99 -8.35 4.19
N VAL A 259 -9.98 -9.17 3.85
CA VAL A 259 -10.09 -9.80 2.53
C VAL A 259 -11.17 -9.08 1.73
N VAL A 260 -10.79 -8.55 0.59
CA VAL A 260 -11.72 -7.78 -0.26
C VAL A 260 -11.78 -8.31 -1.69
N GLY A 261 -12.70 -7.77 -2.48
CA GLY A 261 -12.73 -8.05 -3.91
C GLY A 261 -13.59 -9.26 -4.31
N ARG A 262 -14.63 -9.62 -3.55
CA ARG A 262 -15.62 -10.65 -3.94
C ARG A 262 -16.22 -10.38 -5.32
N TRP A 263 -16.44 -9.11 -5.67
CA TRP A 263 -16.98 -8.69 -6.96
C TRP A 263 -16.03 -8.97 -8.14
N LYS A 264 -14.72 -9.08 -7.87
CA LYS A 264 -13.70 -9.36 -8.90
C LYS A 264 -13.86 -10.73 -9.56
N ALA A 265 -14.57 -11.66 -8.91
CA ALA A 265 -14.95 -12.95 -9.52
C ALA A 265 -15.83 -12.79 -10.79
N ARG A 266 -16.43 -11.62 -10.99
CA ARG A 266 -17.24 -11.30 -12.19
C ARG A 266 -16.42 -10.62 -13.29
N LEU A 267 -15.16 -10.29 -13.05
CA LEU A 267 -14.32 -9.62 -14.05
C LEU A 267 -13.78 -10.61 -15.06
N THR A 268 -13.88 -10.24 -16.32
CA THR A 268 -13.31 -10.98 -17.46
C THR A 268 -11.99 -10.40 -17.94
N LYS A 269 -11.62 -9.20 -17.46
CA LYS A 269 -10.39 -8.49 -17.82
C LYS A 269 -9.71 -7.92 -16.58
N ALA A 270 -8.38 -7.92 -16.59
CA ALA A 270 -7.59 -7.23 -15.59
C ALA A 270 -7.89 -5.72 -15.61
N CYS A 271 -8.10 -5.12 -14.43
CA CYS A 271 -8.25 -3.69 -14.25
C CYS A 271 -7.47 -3.26 -13.01
N GLY A 272 -6.71 -2.17 -13.11
CA GLY A 272 -5.92 -1.63 -12.01
C GLY A 272 -4.92 -2.66 -11.44
N HIS A 273 -5.34 -3.42 -10.46
CA HIS A 273 -4.54 -4.50 -9.87
C HIS A 273 -4.60 -5.77 -10.74
N ALA A 274 -3.67 -5.89 -11.69
CA ALA A 274 -3.67 -6.96 -12.67
C ALA A 274 -3.60 -8.37 -12.04
N GLY A 275 -2.94 -8.51 -10.92
CA GLY A 275 -2.83 -9.76 -10.16
C GLY A 275 -4.09 -10.16 -9.38
N SER A 276 -5.15 -9.36 -9.42
CA SER A 276 -6.40 -9.65 -8.70
C SER A 276 -7.41 -10.47 -9.52
N LEU A 277 -7.08 -10.88 -10.73
CA LEU A 277 -7.84 -11.91 -11.44
C LEU A 277 -7.54 -13.25 -10.81
N ALA A 278 -8.58 -13.89 -10.28
CA ALA A 278 -8.47 -15.15 -9.59
C ALA A 278 -9.17 -16.27 -10.37
N GLY A 279 -8.53 -17.43 -10.37
CA GLY A 279 -9.18 -18.68 -10.74
C GLY A 279 -9.94 -19.30 -9.56
N SER A 280 -10.47 -20.50 -9.72
CA SER A 280 -11.07 -21.23 -8.62
C SER A 280 -10.04 -21.56 -7.54
N GLY A 281 -10.34 -21.23 -6.28
CA GLY A 281 -9.53 -21.56 -5.11
C GLY A 281 -8.52 -20.50 -4.67
N ASP A 282 -8.45 -19.34 -5.35
CA ASP A 282 -7.69 -18.16 -4.92
C ASP A 282 -8.49 -16.86 -5.03
N ASP A 283 -9.79 -16.96 -5.14
CA ASP A 283 -10.73 -15.85 -5.08
C ASP A 283 -10.87 -15.32 -3.63
N ALA A 284 -11.62 -14.24 -3.46
CA ALA A 284 -11.82 -13.62 -2.16
C ALA A 284 -12.40 -14.60 -1.13
N ARG A 285 -13.40 -15.40 -1.53
CA ARG A 285 -14.07 -16.34 -0.62
C ARG A 285 -13.15 -17.47 -0.16
N ALA A 286 -12.30 -17.96 -1.06
CA ALA A 286 -11.30 -18.96 -0.73
C ALA A 286 -10.27 -18.43 0.28
N LYS A 287 -9.86 -17.15 0.14
CA LYS A 287 -8.96 -16.49 1.10
C LYS A 287 -9.64 -16.23 2.44
N GLU A 288 -10.89 -15.75 2.45
CA GLU A 288 -11.69 -15.58 3.66
C GLU A 288 -11.78 -16.90 4.44
N LYS A 289 -12.16 -17.98 3.75
CA LYS A 289 -12.25 -19.32 4.34
C LYS A 289 -10.91 -19.76 4.94
N TRP A 290 -9.80 -19.55 4.21
CA TRP A 290 -8.48 -19.91 4.69
C TRP A 290 -8.09 -19.17 5.97
N PHE A 291 -8.34 -17.84 6.04
CA PHE A 291 -8.04 -17.06 7.23
C PHE A 291 -8.98 -17.42 8.39
N MET A 292 -10.27 -17.68 8.14
CA MET A 292 -11.21 -18.13 9.17
C MET A 292 -10.76 -19.46 9.78
N GLU A 293 -10.41 -20.44 8.96
CA GLU A 293 -9.87 -21.72 9.40
C GLU A 293 -8.57 -21.53 10.19
N TYR A 294 -7.68 -20.65 9.73
CA TYR A 294 -6.42 -20.37 10.41
C TYR A 294 -6.60 -19.73 11.79
N PHE A 295 -7.50 -18.75 11.90
CA PHE A 295 -7.78 -18.07 13.17
C PHE A 295 -8.71 -18.89 14.07
N GLY A 296 -9.35 -19.92 13.56
CA GLY A 296 -10.32 -20.75 14.31
C GLY A 296 -11.61 -20.00 14.60
N VAL A 297 -12.09 -19.23 13.63
CA VAL A 297 -13.37 -18.51 13.64
C VAL A 297 -14.29 -19.08 12.59
N ASP A 298 -15.60 -19.04 12.81
CA ASP A 298 -16.61 -19.66 11.96
C ASP A 298 -17.38 -18.66 11.08
N ASP A 299 -17.15 -17.35 11.31
CA ASP A 299 -17.77 -16.29 10.51
C ASP A 299 -16.85 -15.06 10.37
N ILE A 300 -17.23 -14.15 9.48
CA ILE A 300 -16.59 -12.87 9.24
C ILE A 300 -17.03 -11.90 10.33
N TYR A 301 -16.07 -11.18 10.86
CA TYR A 301 -16.32 -10.12 11.82
C TYR A 301 -17.07 -8.95 11.19
N THR A 302 -18.17 -8.58 11.81
CA THR A 302 -18.82 -7.26 11.62
C THR A 302 -19.11 -6.65 13.00
N PRO A 303 -19.38 -5.33 13.10
CA PRO A 303 -19.76 -4.71 14.38
C PRO A 303 -21.03 -5.35 15.00
N GLU A 304 -21.95 -5.83 14.15
CA GLU A 304 -23.20 -6.49 14.56
C GLU A 304 -23.00 -7.95 14.94
N ASN A 305 -22.00 -8.61 14.35
CA ASN A 305 -21.61 -10.00 14.63
C ASN A 305 -20.08 -10.07 14.87
N PRO A 306 -19.60 -9.74 16.08
CA PRO A 306 -18.18 -9.60 16.37
C PRO A 306 -17.49 -10.94 16.62
N VAL A 307 -17.30 -11.74 15.57
CA VAL A 307 -16.63 -13.04 15.64
C VAL A 307 -15.11 -12.87 15.52
N PHE A 308 -14.37 -13.29 16.52
CA PHE A 308 -12.90 -13.23 16.57
C PHE A 308 -12.33 -14.26 17.54
N SER A 309 -11.02 -14.46 17.51
CA SER A 309 -10.27 -15.28 18.45
C SER A 309 -9.00 -14.54 18.92
N LYS A 310 -8.26 -15.15 19.86
CA LYS A 310 -6.93 -14.63 20.25
C LYS A 310 -5.94 -14.54 19.09
N LYS A 311 -6.08 -15.40 18.08
CA LYS A 311 -5.23 -15.38 16.89
C LYS A 311 -5.58 -14.24 15.95
N GLY A 312 -6.88 -13.91 15.82
CA GLY A 312 -7.27 -12.86 14.90
C GLY A 312 -8.76 -12.84 14.55
N ALA A 313 -9.06 -12.01 13.55
CA ALA A 313 -10.38 -11.86 12.95
C ALA A 313 -10.27 -11.67 11.44
N VAL A 314 -11.32 -12.03 10.72
CA VAL A 314 -11.46 -11.77 9.27
C VAL A 314 -12.52 -10.71 9.07
N VAL A 315 -12.16 -9.65 8.34
CA VAL A 315 -13.09 -8.58 7.93
C VAL A 315 -13.11 -8.45 6.41
N THR A 316 -14.20 -7.93 5.85
CA THR A 316 -14.33 -7.65 4.42
C THR A 316 -14.44 -6.15 4.12
N ASN A 317 -14.43 -5.33 5.15
CA ASN A 317 -14.51 -3.89 5.07
C ASN A 317 -13.38 -3.26 5.91
N ILE A 318 -12.59 -2.37 5.30
CA ILE A 318 -11.49 -1.67 5.99
C ILE A 318 -11.96 -0.85 7.19
N ALA A 319 -13.21 -0.37 7.19
CA ALA A 319 -13.77 0.37 8.31
C ALA A 319 -13.94 -0.47 9.58
N TYR A 320 -14.01 -1.79 9.46
CA TYR A 320 -14.14 -2.71 10.59
C TYR A 320 -12.79 -3.11 11.20
N ILE A 321 -11.68 -2.85 10.48
CA ILE A 321 -10.32 -3.20 10.95
C ILE A 321 -10.03 -2.63 12.35
N PRO A 322 -10.25 -1.32 12.63
CA PRO A 322 -9.85 -0.77 13.93
C PRO A 322 -10.57 -1.40 15.10
N GLU A 323 -11.87 -1.65 14.96
CA GLU A 323 -12.68 -2.28 16.00
C GLU A 323 -12.29 -3.75 16.20
N ALA A 324 -12.22 -4.52 15.11
CA ALA A 324 -11.81 -5.92 15.13
C ALA A 324 -10.41 -6.08 15.77
N LEU A 325 -9.46 -5.23 15.35
CA LEU A 325 -8.12 -5.25 15.93
C LEU A 325 -8.13 -4.95 17.42
N THR A 326 -8.88 -3.96 17.86
CA THR A 326 -8.99 -3.61 19.29
C THR A 326 -9.46 -4.80 20.10
N ARG A 327 -10.52 -5.49 19.66
CA ARG A 327 -11.03 -6.68 20.37
C ARG A 327 -10.03 -7.83 20.41
N VAL A 328 -9.38 -8.11 19.28
CA VAL A 328 -8.34 -9.15 19.22
C VAL A 328 -7.16 -8.82 20.13
N MET A 329 -6.74 -7.56 20.17
CA MET A 329 -5.62 -7.10 21.00
C MET A 329 -6.00 -7.13 22.50
N GLU A 330 -7.18 -6.66 22.86
CA GLU A 330 -7.69 -6.71 24.25
C GLU A 330 -7.81 -8.15 24.77
N GLU A 331 -8.27 -9.10 23.93
CA GLU A 331 -8.32 -10.54 24.27
C GLU A 331 -6.93 -11.13 24.58
N ASN A 332 -5.87 -10.49 24.03
CA ASN A 332 -4.48 -10.82 24.34
C ASN A 332 -3.88 -9.94 25.46
N GLY A 333 -4.67 -9.13 26.14
CA GLY A 333 -4.22 -8.24 27.20
C GLY A 333 -3.37 -7.07 26.70
N ILE A 334 -3.52 -6.68 25.43
CA ILE A 334 -2.73 -5.63 24.80
C ILE A 334 -3.60 -4.37 24.63
N GLY A 335 -3.27 -3.29 25.34
CA GLY A 335 -3.94 -2.00 25.23
C GLY A 335 -3.42 -1.18 24.02
N SER A 336 -4.23 -0.19 23.62
CA SER A 336 -3.89 0.77 22.55
C SER A 336 -2.62 1.56 22.82
N ASP A 337 -1.99 2.07 21.77
CA ASP A 337 -0.72 2.81 21.84
C ASP A 337 -0.89 4.22 22.42
N PHE A 338 -2.06 4.82 22.18
CA PHE A 338 -2.40 6.20 22.60
C PHE A 338 -3.92 6.40 22.60
N PRO A 339 -4.43 7.50 23.17
CA PRO A 339 -5.85 7.86 23.10
C PRO A 339 -6.33 7.95 21.65
N ALA A 340 -7.55 7.46 21.37
CA ALA A 340 -8.15 7.48 20.05
C ALA A 340 -8.16 8.90 19.42
N LYS A 341 -7.88 8.96 18.12
CA LYS A 341 -7.80 10.22 17.36
C LYS A 341 -8.68 10.16 16.10
N GLY A 342 -9.53 11.17 15.92
CA GLY A 342 -10.40 11.26 14.76
C GLY A 342 -11.58 10.29 14.82
N ASP A 343 -12.27 10.16 13.71
CA ASP A 343 -13.39 9.28 13.51
C ASP A 343 -13.36 8.66 12.09
N LEU A 344 -14.20 7.65 11.85
CA LEU A 344 -14.37 7.02 10.54
C LEU A 344 -15.34 7.75 9.63
N SER A 345 -15.81 8.95 10.03
CA SER A 345 -16.69 9.73 9.17
C SER A 345 -15.96 10.07 7.88
N LEU A 346 -16.62 9.81 6.75
CA LEU A 346 -16.14 10.27 5.46
C LEU A 346 -16.12 11.80 5.51
N LYS A 347 -14.93 12.35 5.65
CA LYS A 347 -14.75 13.77 5.37
C LYS A 347 -15.03 13.94 3.89
N CYS A 348 -16.07 14.74 3.58
CA CYS A 348 -16.34 15.10 2.20
C CYS A 348 -15.06 15.76 1.63
N TRP A 349 -14.55 15.25 0.52
CA TRP A 349 -13.33 15.75 -0.14
C TRP A 349 -13.54 17.13 -0.78
N ILE A 350 -14.71 17.72 -0.63
CA ILE A 350 -15.01 19.09 -1.05
C ILE A 350 -14.32 20.01 -0.06
N SER A 351 -13.12 20.46 -0.41
CA SER A 351 -12.44 21.49 0.37
C SER A 351 -13.33 22.73 0.37
N GLY A 352 -13.49 23.39 1.52
CA GLY A 352 -14.29 24.60 1.67
C GLY A 352 -13.91 25.77 0.75
N ASN A 353 -12.81 25.65 -0.01
CA ASN A 353 -12.36 26.61 -1.01
C ASN A 353 -12.98 26.40 -2.41
N ALA A 354 -13.74 25.33 -2.61
CA ALA A 354 -14.32 25.04 -3.93
C ALA A 354 -15.66 25.78 -4.20
N GLY A 355 -16.18 26.54 -3.25
CA GLY A 355 -17.46 27.26 -3.42
C GLY A 355 -18.68 26.36 -3.66
N ILE A 356 -18.53 25.06 -3.47
CA ILE A 356 -19.59 24.08 -3.63
C ILE A 356 -20.22 23.86 -2.25
N ALA A 357 -21.37 24.47 -2.01
CA ALA A 357 -22.21 24.12 -0.88
C ALA A 357 -22.90 22.77 -1.21
N VAL A 358 -22.53 21.71 -0.51
CA VAL A 358 -23.33 20.48 -0.51
C VAL A 358 -24.66 20.82 0.17
N ALA A 359 -25.78 20.51 -0.50
CA ALA A 359 -27.08 20.72 0.09
C ALA A 359 -27.16 20.03 1.46
N PRO A 360 -27.71 20.69 2.50
CA PRO A 360 -27.80 20.10 3.84
C PRO A 360 -28.51 18.75 3.90
N GLU A 361 -29.35 18.45 2.90
CA GLU A 361 -30.06 17.20 2.75
C GLU A 361 -29.15 16.03 2.27
N LEU A 362 -27.94 16.32 1.77
CA LEU A 362 -26.94 15.33 1.43
C LEU A 362 -26.06 15.07 2.67
N ASP A 363 -26.64 14.42 3.66
CA ASP A 363 -25.84 13.83 4.73
C ASP A 363 -25.04 12.65 4.15
N VAL A 364 -23.72 12.77 4.21
CA VAL A 364 -22.79 11.70 3.78
C VAL A 364 -23.06 10.39 4.53
N LYS A 365 -23.67 10.43 5.73
CA LYS A 365 -24.14 9.25 6.45
C LYS A 365 -25.29 8.53 5.73
N THR A 366 -26.15 9.29 5.05
CA THR A 366 -27.27 8.73 4.27
C THR A 366 -26.74 7.98 3.04
N VAL A 367 -25.71 8.49 2.38
CA VAL A 367 -25.07 7.79 1.24
C VAL A 367 -24.41 6.47 1.67
N ARG A 368 -23.93 6.36 2.92
CA ARG A 368 -23.40 5.11 3.48
C ARG A 368 -24.48 4.04 3.74
N ALA A 369 -25.69 4.46 4.04
CA ALA A 369 -26.78 3.56 4.38
C ALA A 369 -27.52 3.00 3.15
N VAL A 370 -27.28 3.55 1.96
CA VAL A 370 -28.01 3.18 0.74
C VAL A 370 -27.17 2.18 -0.05
N SER A 371 -27.77 1.02 -0.34
CA SER A 371 -27.17 -0.01 -1.20
C SER A 371 -26.93 0.53 -2.61
N PRO A 372 -25.79 0.26 -3.27
CA PRO A 372 -25.57 0.65 -4.66
C PRO A 372 -26.58 0.05 -5.65
N TYR A 373 -27.32 -0.96 -5.23
CA TYR A 373 -28.44 -1.57 -6.00
C TYR A 373 -29.80 -0.98 -5.67
N ASP A 374 -29.87 -0.04 -4.74
CA ASP A 374 -31.11 0.64 -4.40
C ASP A 374 -31.26 1.87 -5.29
N GLY A 375 -32.31 1.93 -6.11
CA GLY A 375 -32.55 3.02 -7.06
C GLY A 375 -32.57 4.44 -6.46
N GLN A 376 -32.53 4.55 -5.13
CA GLN A 376 -32.39 5.82 -4.43
C GLN A 376 -31.04 6.49 -4.67
N ILE A 377 -29.93 5.75 -4.83
CA ILE A 377 -28.62 6.33 -5.15
C ILE A 377 -28.65 7.02 -6.51
N ASP A 378 -29.23 6.37 -7.50
CA ASP A 378 -29.37 6.96 -8.84
C ASP A 378 -30.20 8.25 -8.81
N THR A 379 -31.21 8.31 -7.95
CA THR A 379 -32.03 9.51 -7.77
C THR A 379 -31.24 10.62 -7.12
N VAL A 380 -30.51 10.34 -6.05
CA VAL A 380 -29.65 11.32 -5.37
C VAL A 380 -28.53 11.81 -6.30
N LEU A 381 -27.86 10.91 -7.02
CA LEU A 381 -26.81 11.27 -7.97
C LEU A 381 -27.34 12.10 -9.14
N LYS A 382 -28.55 11.81 -9.63
CA LYS A 382 -29.21 12.63 -10.65
C LYS A 382 -29.57 14.02 -10.12
N GLN A 383 -30.06 14.12 -8.90
CA GLN A 383 -30.38 15.40 -8.27
C GLN A 383 -29.12 16.25 -8.06
N VAL A 384 -28.04 15.65 -7.55
CA VAL A 384 -26.75 16.30 -7.38
C VAL A 384 -26.17 16.71 -8.74
N GLY A 385 -26.21 15.83 -9.73
CA GLY A 385 -25.76 16.13 -11.09
C GLY A 385 -26.57 17.22 -11.79
N ALA A 386 -27.85 17.39 -11.43
CA ALA A 386 -28.70 18.46 -11.94
C ALA A 386 -28.39 19.82 -11.28
N GLN A 387 -27.99 19.82 -10.01
CA GLN A 387 -27.61 21.05 -9.28
C GLN A 387 -26.19 21.52 -9.59
N TYR A 388 -25.29 20.59 -9.93
CA TYR A 388 -23.87 20.86 -10.17
C TYR A 388 -23.46 20.33 -11.54
N PRO A 389 -23.44 21.15 -12.58
CA PRO A 389 -23.02 20.74 -13.92
C PRO A 389 -21.63 20.10 -13.92
N ARG A 390 -21.50 18.99 -14.63
CA ARG A 390 -20.32 18.12 -14.68
C ARG A 390 -19.00 18.85 -14.94
N GLN A 391 -19.04 20.01 -15.59
CA GLN A 391 -17.87 20.80 -15.96
C GLN A 391 -17.30 21.63 -14.80
N SER A 392 -18.15 22.23 -13.98
CA SER A 392 -17.71 22.96 -12.77
C SER A 392 -17.17 22.04 -11.69
N MET A 393 -17.55 20.78 -11.69
CA MET A 393 -17.04 19.77 -10.76
C MET A 393 -15.67 19.21 -11.19
N LYS A 394 -15.39 19.13 -12.49
CA LYS A 394 -14.07 18.79 -13.00
C LYS A 394 -13.01 19.84 -12.66
N ASP A 395 -13.37 21.10 -12.72
CA ASP A 395 -12.44 22.22 -12.51
C ASP A 395 -12.07 22.38 -11.02
N ALA A 396 -12.94 21.93 -10.10
CA ALA A 396 -12.75 22.09 -8.66
C ALA A 396 -11.90 21.00 -7.99
N SER A 397 -11.81 19.79 -8.57
CA SER A 397 -11.18 18.64 -7.92
C SER A 397 -10.23 17.82 -8.80
N GLY A 398 -10.13 18.10 -10.10
CA GLY A 398 -9.38 17.28 -11.05
C GLY A 398 -10.01 15.89 -11.33
N ALA A 399 -10.97 15.48 -10.49
CA ALA A 399 -11.81 14.30 -10.70
C ALA A 399 -13.26 14.75 -10.74
N SER A 400 -14.09 14.19 -11.64
CA SER A 400 -15.52 14.51 -11.61
C SER A 400 -16.12 13.99 -10.32
N PHE A 401 -17.03 14.73 -9.70
CA PHE A 401 -17.82 14.26 -8.54
C PHE A 401 -18.52 12.93 -8.85
N MET A 402 -18.97 12.74 -10.08
CA MET A 402 -19.51 11.47 -10.55
C MET A 402 -18.49 10.35 -10.54
N ASP A 403 -17.22 10.64 -10.85
CA ASP A 403 -16.13 9.66 -10.71
C ASP A 403 -15.80 9.42 -9.24
N GLY A 404 -15.88 10.43 -8.40
CA GLY A 404 -15.80 10.32 -6.95
C GLY A 404 -16.96 9.54 -6.35
N ALA A 405 -18.19 9.85 -6.75
CA ALA A 405 -19.38 9.12 -6.33
C ALA A 405 -19.44 7.70 -6.91
N THR A 406 -18.98 7.51 -8.14
CA THR A 406 -18.83 6.17 -8.75
C THR A 406 -17.71 5.39 -8.06
N GLN A 407 -16.65 6.04 -7.61
CA GLN A 407 -15.62 5.42 -6.80
C GLN A 407 -16.11 5.08 -5.39
N VAL A 408 -16.93 5.93 -4.78
CA VAL A 408 -17.59 5.65 -3.49
C VAL A 408 -18.59 4.50 -3.61
N THR A 409 -19.40 4.45 -4.65
CA THR A 409 -20.27 3.29 -4.92
C THR A 409 -19.49 2.03 -5.26
N LYS A 410 -18.36 2.13 -5.97
CA LYS A 410 -17.44 1.01 -6.21
C LYS A 410 -16.72 0.54 -4.93
N ILE A 411 -16.46 1.41 -3.99
CA ILE A 411 -15.92 1.04 -2.67
C ILE A 411 -16.96 0.25 -1.87
N HIS A 412 -18.24 0.56 -1.98
CA HIS A 412 -19.31 -0.24 -1.39
C HIS A 412 -19.57 -1.56 -2.12
N ASP A 413 -19.30 -1.63 -3.42
CA ASP A 413 -19.29 -2.90 -4.18
C ASP A 413 -18.08 -3.81 -3.84
N VAL A 414 -17.11 -3.30 -3.13
CA VAL A 414 -15.89 -4.02 -2.69
C VAL A 414 -16.07 -4.63 -1.28
N SER A 415 -17.11 -4.25 -0.54
CA SER A 415 -17.47 -4.82 0.75
C SER A 415 -18.42 -6.02 0.63
#